data_fd7759bc6781f3377978312c80ea3b40
#
_entry.id   fd7759bc6781f3377978312c80ea3b40
#
_cell.length_a   1.000
_cell.length_b   1.000
_cell.length_c   1.000
_cell.angle_alpha   90.00
_cell.angle_beta   90.00
_cell.angle_gamma   90.00
#
_symmetry.space_group_name_H-M   'P 1'
#
loop_
_entity.id
_entity.type
_entity.pdbx_description
1 polymer ?
#
loop_
_entity_poly.entity_id
_entity_poly.type
_entity_poly.pdbx_seq_one_letter_code
_entity_poly.pdbx_strand_id
1 'polypeptide(L)'
;MRRIILIFLIALSHTSFSQDKSIIFSSEINLETNAINGAIINEVFTSDYINNNLKNRIISLNEQSHVINLNLNTSFIYREKINNELSYNFSFSDVNHVNTKFDNNILKIFLKGNAEYENEKLNFATTNIRINRYQQFKLFLDYQKEKYGVGLGLSYIYGNHNLTLISKRGSIYTAPNGEYLDLSYDINSFVTDTSNLSPFEHNGNGISVDLTGSLTFFNHKLDLYILDFGYINWNNNSQNIFVDSTFTFNGIEVNNIFDFNDSILEISNIVDQYDNINQRNSTFKSYLCSNIGVKISKQVKNKRFGMITYGLNSKWQPYLDNKKLSFKKIRQGFKQSNYSPFYYVTTEIITNKISIIPKIAYGGYNENF
;
A
#
# COMPACT_ATOMS: atom_id res chain seq x y z
N MET A 1 10.81 26.89 5.86
CA MET A 1 9.86 25.84 5.44
C MET A 1 9.28 24.98 6.58
N ARG A 2 10.03 24.54 7.60
CA ARG A 2 9.50 23.71 8.71
C ARG A 2 8.36 24.32 9.53
N ARG A 3 8.27 25.66 9.68
CA ARG A 3 7.22 26.32 10.48
C ARG A 3 5.88 26.51 9.73
N ILE A 4 5.86 26.42 8.42
CA ILE A 4 4.66 26.60 7.60
C ILE A 4 3.81 25.31 7.60
N ILE A 5 4.45 24.13 7.62
CA ILE A 5 3.78 22.81 7.64
C ILE A 5 3.02 22.61 8.97
N LEU A 6 3.59 23.06 10.09
CA LEU A 6 2.95 22.92 11.40
C LEU A 6 1.69 23.81 11.55
N ILE A 7 1.69 25.00 10.95
CA ILE A 7 0.55 25.93 10.94
C ILE A 7 -0.59 25.39 10.07
N PHE A 8 -0.28 24.70 8.98
CA PHE A 8 -1.29 24.08 8.11
C PHE A 8 -2.01 22.89 8.76
N LEU A 9 -1.34 22.12 9.60
CA LEU A 9 -1.93 21.01 10.37
C LEU A 9 -2.85 21.47 11.51
N ILE A 10 -2.64 22.67 12.07
CA ILE A 10 -3.46 23.22 13.18
C ILE A 10 -4.70 23.96 12.66
N ALA A 11 -4.67 24.49 11.43
CA ALA A 11 -5.76 25.30 10.88
C ALA A 11 -6.97 24.50 10.35
N LEU A 12 -6.93 23.16 10.34
CA LEU A 12 -7.90 22.33 9.61
C LEU A 12 -8.85 21.48 10.45
N SER A 13 -8.95 21.73 11.75
CA SER A 13 -9.94 21.04 12.61
C SER A 13 -11.15 21.93 12.94
N HIS A 14 -11.71 22.61 11.97
CA HIS A 14 -12.98 23.32 12.19
C HIS A 14 -14.14 22.45 11.68
N THR A 15 -14.81 21.77 12.61
CA THR A 15 -16.11 21.18 12.38
C THR A 15 -17.18 22.20 12.72
N SER A 16 -17.90 22.72 11.72
CA SER A 16 -19.12 23.45 11.97
C SER A 16 -20.25 22.45 12.10
N PHE A 17 -20.82 22.33 13.29
CA PHE A 17 -21.95 21.46 13.58
C PHE A 17 -23.28 22.18 13.34
N SER A 18 -23.96 21.83 12.24
CA SER A 18 -25.42 21.83 12.18
C SER A 18 -25.87 20.41 12.54
N GLN A 19 -26.97 20.20 13.26
CA GLN A 19 -27.47 18.86 13.63
C GLN A 19 -27.70 17.97 12.41
N ASP A 20 -27.93 18.53 11.22
CA ASP A 20 -28.30 17.81 9.99
C ASP A 20 -27.24 17.84 8.90
N LYS A 21 -26.25 18.73 8.99
CA LYS A 21 -25.19 18.91 7.96
C LYS A 21 -23.83 19.00 8.62
N SER A 22 -22.84 18.38 8.01
CA SER A 22 -21.44 18.50 8.43
C SER A 22 -20.47 18.50 7.25
N ILE A 23 -19.40 19.25 7.41
CA ILE A 23 -18.25 19.26 6.51
C ILE A 23 -17.07 18.71 7.31
N ILE A 24 -16.39 17.72 6.75
CA ILE A 24 -15.24 17.08 7.38
C ILE A 24 -14.07 17.16 6.39
N PHE A 25 -12.96 17.69 6.85
CA PHE A 25 -11.68 17.56 6.18
C PHE A 25 -10.82 16.56 6.95
N SER A 26 -10.22 15.60 6.25
CA SER A 26 -9.38 14.58 6.86
C SER A 26 -8.11 14.38 6.03
N SER A 27 -6.98 14.27 6.70
CA SER A 27 -5.73 13.84 6.08
C SER A 27 -5.13 12.73 6.95
N GLU A 28 -4.91 11.58 6.35
CA GLU A 28 -4.43 10.37 7.01
C GLU A 28 -3.15 9.91 6.35
N ILE A 29 -2.15 9.61 7.17
CA ILE A 29 -0.89 8.97 6.77
C ILE A 29 -0.80 7.66 7.56
N ASN A 30 -0.80 6.55 6.85
CA ASN A 30 -0.69 5.23 7.45
C ASN A 30 0.50 4.47 6.85
N LEU A 31 1.52 4.20 7.67
CA LEU A 31 2.68 3.40 7.32
C LEU A 31 2.66 2.12 8.15
N GLU A 32 2.53 0.99 7.50
CA GLU A 32 2.58 -0.33 8.11
C GLU A 32 3.70 -1.15 7.46
N THR A 33 4.58 -1.77 8.25
CA THR A 33 5.72 -2.52 7.74
C THR A 33 6.22 -3.54 8.75
N ASN A 34 6.70 -4.69 8.27
CA ASN A 34 7.52 -5.63 9.04
C ASN A 34 9.01 -5.50 8.73
N ALA A 35 9.39 -4.60 7.82
CA ALA A 35 10.79 -4.38 7.42
C ALA A 35 11.59 -3.58 8.46
N ILE A 36 10.91 -2.72 9.23
CA ILE A 36 11.56 -1.79 10.16
C ILE A 36 10.69 -1.68 11.41
N ASN A 37 11.29 -1.79 12.59
CA ASN A 37 10.61 -1.53 13.86
C ASN A 37 10.93 -0.12 14.40
N GLY A 38 10.18 0.32 15.42
CA GLY A 38 10.32 1.67 15.97
C GLY A 38 11.72 1.99 16.50
N ALA A 39 12.45 0.99 17.06
CA ALA A 39 13.81 1.18 17.55
C ALA A 39 14.78 1.45 16.40
N ILE A 40 14.65 0.70 15.30
CA ILE A 40 15.45 0.91 14.08
C ILE A 40 15.13 2.26 13.44
N ILE A 41 13.85 2.64 13.36
CA ILE A 41 13.44 3.96 12.85
C ILE A 41 14.15 5.07 13.65
N ASN A 42 14.08 5.00 14.98
CA ASN A 42 14.74 6.00 15.82
C ASN A 42 16.25 6.06 15.59
N GLU A 43 16.91 4.91 15.49
CA GLU A 43 18.36 4.83 15.25
C GLU A 43 18.76 5.38 13.87
N VAL A 44 17.98 5.07 12.80
CA VAL A 44 18.20 5.63 11.45
C VAL A 44 18.06 7.16 11.43
N PHE A 45 17.09 7.71 12.19
CA PHE A 45 16.90 9.17 12.23
C PHE A 45 17.87 9.91 13.15
N THR A 46 18.48 9.22 14.11
CA THR A 46 19.40 9.82 15.09
C THR A 46 20.86 9.57 14.77
N SER A 47 21.18 8.66 13.86
CA SER A 47 22.53 8.31 13.45
C SER A 47 22.90 8.97 12.13
N ASP A 48 24.12 9.52 12.04
CA ASP A 48 24.66 10.07 10.80
C ASP A 48 25.06 8.97 9.80
N TYR A 49 25.13 7.71 10.25
CA TYR A 49 25.61 6.59 9.45
C TYR A 49 24.96 5.26 9.85
N ILE A 50 24.60 4.46 8.84
CA ILE A 50 24.05 3.11 9.03
C ILE A 50 25.22 2.13 9.20
N ASN A 51 25.57 1.83 10.45
CA ASN A 51 26.65 0.91 10.77
C ASN A 51 26.30 -0.56 10.56
N ASN A 52 27.28 -1.46 10.58
CA ASN A 52 27.09 -2.89 10.31
C ASN A 52 26.16 -3.58 11.34
N ASN A 53 26.13 -3.13 12.59
CA ASN A 53 25.22 -3.68 13.59
C ASN A 53 23.77 -3.37 13.24
N LEU A 54 23.49 -2.14 12.81
CA LEU A 54 22.16 -1.72 12.38
C LEU A 54 21.75 -2.46 11.09
N LYS A 55 22.65 -2.60 10.10
CA LYS A 55 22.42 -3.40 8.90
C LYS A 55 22.04 -4.85 9.25
N ASN A 56 22.80 -5.50 10.11
CA ASN A 56 22.54 -6.87 10.56
C ASN A 56 21.19 -7.00 11.26
N ARG A 57 20.83 -6.04 12.12
CA ARG A 57 19.54 -6.01 12.81
C ARG A 57 18.37 -5.85 11.82
N ILE A 58 18.49 -5.00 10.81
CA ILE A 58 17.47 -4.84 9.77
C ILE A 58 17.30 -6.16 9.00
N ILE A 59 18.37 -6.79 8.57
CA ILE A 59 18.35 -8.06 7.83
C ILE A 59 17.74 -9.20 8.67
N SER A 60 17.96 -9.20 9.98
CA SER A 60 17.49 -10.26 10.88
C SER A 60 16.04 -10.11 11.35
N LEU A 61 15.35 -8.99 11.05
CA LEU A 61 13.95 -8.77 11.45
C LEU A 61 13.00 -9.80 10.89
N ASN A 62 13.22 -10.20 9.64
CA ASN A 62 12.44 -11.21 8.98
C ASN A 62 13.30 -11.95 7.94
N GLU A 63 13.46 -13.26 8.11
CA GLU A 63 14.35 -14.06 7.29
C GLU A 63 13.81 -14.32 5.87
N GLN A 64 12.50 -14.20 5.65
CA GLN A 64 11.88 -14.57 4.37
C GLN A 64 11.55 -13.36 3.49
N SER A 65 10.68 -12.49 3.94
CA SER A 65 10.21 -11.37 3.12
C SER A 65 9.74 -10.20 3.95
N HIS A 66 9.86 -9.02 3.37
CA HIS A 66 9.44 -7.77 3.97
C HIS A 66 8.24 -7.20 3.22
N VAL A 67 7.35 -6.54 3.96
CA VAL A 67 6.21 -5.82 3.41
C VAL A 67 6.28 -4.37 3.89
N ILE A 68 6.08 -3.43 2.96
CA ILE A 68 5.88 -2.01 3.27
C ILE A 68 4.57 -1.59 2.62
N ASN A 69 3.70 -1.01 3.41
CA ASN A 69 2.46 -0.38 2.96
C ASN A 69 2.43 1.07 3.42
N LEU A 70 2.30 1.99 2.49
CA LEU A 70 2.09 3.42 2.76
C LEU A 70 0.77 3.83 2.11
N ASN A 71 -0.11 4.41 2.89
CA ASN A 71 -1.36 4.99 2.41
C ASN A 71 -1.44 6.45 2.87
N LEU A 72 -1.53 7.36 1.89
CA LEU A 72 -1.76 8.77 2.10
C LEU A 72 -3.14 9.07 1.52
N ASN A 73 -4.05 9.52 2.36
CA ASN A 73 -5.42 9.84 1.95
C ASN A 73 -5.82 11.20 2.50
N THR A 74 -6.13 12.13 1.60
CA THR A 74 -6.67 13.43 1.98
C THR A 74 -8.07 13.54 1.41
N SER A 75 -9.06 13.77 2.26
CA SER A 75 -10.45 13.78 1.87
C SER A 75 -11.22 14.98 2.38
N PHE A 76 -12.16 15.42 1.56
CA PHE A 76 -13.20 16.38 1.90
C PHE A 76 -14.55 15.66 1.83
N ILE A 77 -15.33 15.70 2.90
CA ILE A 77 -16.59 14.97 3.02
C ILE A 77 -17.68 15.97 3.42
N TYR A 78 -18.72 16.04 2.60
CA TYR A 78 -19.97 16.68 2.94
C TYR A 78 -21.00 15.61 3.31
N ARG A 79 -21.61 15.75 4.48
CA ARG A 79 -22.65 14.83 4.96
C ARG A 79 -23.92 15.63 5.25
N GLU A 80 -25.06 15.08 4.85
CA GLU A 80 -26.37 15.65 5.16
C GLU A 80 -27.38 14.54 5.50
N LYS A 81 -28.19 14.79 6.54
CA LYS A 81 -29.35 13.97 6.87
C LYS A 81 -30.55 14.46 6.07
N ILE A 82 -31.17 13.56 5.31
CA ILE A 82 -32.43 13.83 4.62
C ILE A 82 -33.60 13.75 5.61
N ASN A 83 -33.52 12.75 6.50
CA ASN A 83 -34.47 12.56 7.61
C ASN A 83 -33.82 11.75 8.73
N ASN A 84 -34.57 11.29 9.73
CA ASN A 84 -34.02 10.55 10.87
C ASN A 84 -33.43 9.17 10.52
N GLU A 85 -33.80 8.61 9.37
CA GLU A 85 -33.35 7.29 8.93
C GLU A 85 -32.37 7.34 7.75
N LEU A 86 -32.43 8.39 6.92
CA LEU A 86 -31.67 8.46 5.66
C LEU A 86 -30.70 9.64 5.68
N SER A 87 -29.45 9.36 5.38
CA SER A 87 -28.41 10.36 5.14
C SER A 87 -27.63 10.07 3.87
N TYR A 88 -26.97 11.09 3.33
CA TYR A 88 -26.02 10.91 2.27
C TYR A 88 -24.70 11.62 2.58
N ASN A 89 -23.63 11.09 1.99
CA ASN A 89 -22.31 11.70 2.03
C ASN A 89 -21.82 11.86 0.60
N PHE A 90 -21.33 13.03 0.27
CA PHE A 90 -20.50 13.25 -0.91
C PHE A 90 -19.07 13.45 -0.45
N SER A 91 -18.12 12.72 -1.03
CA SER A 91 -16.71 12.89 -0.71
C SER A 91 -15.84 12.99 -1.95
N PHE A 92 -14.81 13.81 -1.83
CA PHE A 92 -13.66 13.87 -2.71
C PHE A 92 -12.43 13.43 -1.93
N SER A 93 -11.64 12.51 -2.49
CA SER A 93 -10.41 12.02 -1.85
C SER A 93 -9.26 12.02 -2.85
N ASP A 94 -8.07 12.46 -2.43
CA ASP A 94 -6.79 12.23 -3.13
C ASP A 94 -6.06 11.10 -2.41
N VAL A 95 -5.82 10.01 -3.14
CA VAL A 95 -5.29 8.76 -2.59
C VAL A 95 -3.96 8.43 -3.22
N ASN A 96 -2.95 8.21 -2.39
CA ASN A 96 -1.67 7.65 -2.77
C ASN A 96 -1.45 6.35 -1.98
N HIS A 97 -1.37 5.24 -2.68
CA HIS A 97 -1.22 3.92 -2.09
C HIS A 97 0.01 3.22 -2.64
N VAL A 98 0.92 2.87 -1.75
CA VAL A 98 2.11 2.06 -2.05
C VAL A 98 2.01 0.76 -1.26
N ASN A 99 2.13 -0.36 -1.94
CA ASN A 99 2.22 -1.67 -1.32
C ASN A 99 3.33 -2.45 -2.01
N THR A 100 4.36 -2.81 -1.27
CA THR A 100 5.47 -3.61 -1.77
C THR A 100 5.73 -4.79 -0.87
N LYS A 101 6.05 -5.92 -1.48
CA LYS A 101 6.62 -7.09 -0.83
C LYS A 101 7.93 -7.43 -1.53
N PHE A 102 8.97 -7.68 -0.78
CA PHE A 102 10.28 -8.03 -1.33
C PHE A 102 10.98 -9.06 -0.44
N ASP A 103 11.83 -9.86 -1.06
CA ASP A 103 12.62 -10.87 -0.38
C ASP A 103 13.70 -10.24 0.48
N ASN A 104 14.05 -10.86 1.62
CA ASN A 104 15.12 -10.40 2.49
C ASN A 104 16.48 -10.30 1.78
N ASN A 105 16.71 -11.10 0.75
CA ASN A 105 17.93 -11.04 -0.04
C ASN A 105 18.12 -9.71 -0.77
N ILE A 106 17.03 -9.00 -1.09
CA ILE A 106 17.13 -7.63 -1.63
C ILE A 106 17.74 -6.69 -0.59
N LEU A 107 17.32 -6.78 0.70
CA LEU A 107 17.94 -5.99 1.76
C LEU A 107 19.41 -6.35 1.97
N LYS A 108 19.77 -7.63 1.90
CA LYS A 108 21.16 -8.08 1.97
C LYS A 108 22.01 -7.40 0.92
N ILE A 109 21.58 -7.47 -0.35
CA ILE A 109 22.29 -6.85 -1.48
C ILE A 109 22.35 -5.31 -1.30
N PHE A 110 21.22 -4.69 -0.95
CA PHE A 110 21.14 -3.23 -0.81
C PHE A 110 21.99 -2.68 0.35
N LEU A 111 22.02 -3.36 1.49
CA LEU A 111 22.71 -2.87 2.70
C LEU A 111 24.18 -3.26 2.75
N LYS A 112 24.56 -4.40 2.17
CA LYS A 112 25.91 -4.97 2.30
C LYS A 112 26.63 -5.17 0.96
N GLY A 113 25.89 -5.15 -0.15
CA GLY A 113 26.42 -5.50 -1.47
C GLY A 113 26.44 -7.00 -1.70
N ASN A 114 26.82 -7.39 -2.91
CA ASN A 114 26.89 -8.79 -3.31
C ASN A 114 28.20 -9.50 -2.89
N ALA A 115 29.27 -8.75 -2.65
CA ALA A 115 30.58 -9.32 -2.30
C ALA A 115 30.59 -10.09 -0.96
N GLU A 116 29.74 -9.72 0.02
CA GLU A 116 29.60 -10.49 1.27
C GLU A 116 28.93 -11.86 1.07
N TYR A 117 28.38 -12.13 -0.11
CA TYR A 117 27.61 -13.34 -0.45
C TYR A 117 28.22 -14.11 -1.62
N GLU A 118 29.56 -14.11 -1.70
CA GLU A 118 30.28 -14.95 -2.66
C GLU A 118 29.93 -16.43 -2.49
N ASN A 119 29.80 -17.16 -3.60
CA ASN A 119 29.37 -18.56 -3.66
C ASN A 119 27.92 -18.81 -3.22
N GLU A 120 27.14 -17.77 -2.96
CA GLU A 120 25.73 -17.88 -2.61
C GLU A 120 24.84 -17.41 -3.76
N LYS A 121 23.74 -18.16 -4.01
CA LYS A 121 22.68 -17.72 -4.90
C LYS A 121 21.57 -17.05 -4.09
N LEU A 122 21.48 -15.74 -4.19
CA LEU A 122 20.43 -14.96 -3.54
C LEU A 122 19.20 -14.87 -4.43
N ASN A 123 18.06 -15.41 -3.96
CA ASN A 123 16.79 -15.39 -4.68
C ASN A 123 15.92 -14.23 -4.20
N PHE A 124 15.19 -13.58 -5.13
CA PHE A 124 14.26 -12.48 -4.85
C PHE A 124 12.99 -12.54 -5.72
N ALA A 125 12.57 -13.76 -6.08
CA ALA A 125 11.40 -14.01 -6.92
C ALA A 125 10.06 -13.58 -6.31
N THR A 126 9.97 -13.38 -4.98
CA THR A 126 8.72 -13.01 -4.31
C THR A 126 8.45 -11.50 -4.33
N THR A 127 9.28 -10.74 -5.02
CA THR A 127 9.20 -9.28 -5.04
C THR A 127 8.03 -8.80 -5.90
N ASN A 128 7.24 -7.91 -5.32
CA ASN A 128 6.19 -7.19 -6.04
C ASN A 128 6.06 -5.77 -5.51
N ILE A 129 5.71 -4.84 -6.39
CA ILE A 129 5.51 -3.42 -6.08
C ILE A 129 4.17 -3.00 -6.68
N ARG A 130 3.39 -2.24 -5.94
CA ARG A 130 2.18 -1.56 -6.42
C ARG A 130 2.19 -0.13 -5.91
N ILE A 131 2.11 0.79 -6.84
CA ILE A 131 1.94 2.21 -6.56
C ILE A 131 0.70 2.65 -7.32
N ASN A 132 -0.26 3.23 -6.63
CA ASN A 132 -1.47 3.80 -7.22
C ASN A 132 -1.65 5.21 -6.71
N ARG A 133 -1.89 6.14 -7.61
CA ARG A 133 -2.34 7.48 -7.32
C ARG A 133 -3.61 7.77 -8.09
N TYR A 134 -4.65 8.27 -7.40
CA TYR A 134 -5.94 8.59 -8.01
C TYR A 134 -6.74 9.55 -7.14
N GLN A 135 -7.67 10.28 -7.76
CA GLN A 135 -8.75 10.97 -7.08
C GLN A 135 -10.03 10.15 -7.15
N GLN A 136 -10.78 10.17 -6.05
CA GLN A 136 -12.05 9.46 -5.91
C GLN A 136 -13.18 10.44 -5.58
N PHE A 137 -14.24 10.38 -6.36
CA PHE A 137 -15.49 11.08 -6.12
C PHE A 137 -16.54 10.06 -5.72
N LYS A 138 -17.01 10.13 -4.48
CA LYS A 138 -17.91 9.11 -3.90
C LYS A 138 -19.21 9.73 -3.46
N LEU A 139 -20.32 9.11 -3.83
CA LEU A 139 -21.64 9.32 -3.24
C LEU A 139 -21.97 8.06 -2.41
N PHE A 140 -22.29 8.27 -1.13
CA PHE A 140 -22.67 7.21 -0.21
C PHE A 140 -24.02 7.53 0.42
N LEU A 141 -24.96 6.59 0.31
CA LEU A 141 -26.28 6.62 0.93
C LEU A 141 -26.28 5.70 2.14
N ASP A 142 -26.75 6.18 3.26
CA ASP A 142 -26.84 5.44 4.52
C ASP A 142 -28.26 5.47 5.07
N TYR A 143 -28.86 4.29 5.21
CA TYR A 143 -30.17 4.11 5.78
C TYR A 143 -30.02 3.40 7.14
N GLN A 144 -30.47 4.05 8.21
CA GLN A 144 -30.33 3.58 9.58
C GLN A 144 -31.69 3.56 10.28
N LYS A 145 -32.04 2.40 10.83
CA LYS A 145 -33.13 2.24 11.79
C LYS A 145 -32.56 1.82 13.15
N GLU A 146 -33.45 1.77 14.18
CA GLU A 146 -33.05 1.41 15.54
C GLU A 146 -32.26 0.11 15.62
N LYS A 147 -32.65 -0.91 14.84
CA LYS A 147 -32.06 -2.27 14.91
C LYS A 147 -31.17 -2.63 13.74
N TYR A 148 -31.29 -1.97 12.60
CA TYR A 148 -30.49 -2.30 11.44
C TYR A 148 -30.16 -1.07 10.59
N GLY A 149 -29.08 -1.16 9.85
CA GLY A 149 -28.68 -0.16 8.89
C GLY A 149 -28.06 -0.77 7.66
N VAL A 150 -28.17 -0.10 6.53
CA VAL A 150 -27.57 -0.49 5.26
C VAL A 150 -27.03 0.75 4.58
N GLY A 151 -25.78 0.67 4.07
CA GLY A 151 -25.18 1.74 3.29
C GLY A 151 -24.68 1.24 1.94
N LEU A 152 -24.84 2.09 0.93
CA LEU A 152 -24.38 1.88 -0.43
C LEU A 152 -23.58 3.09 -0.91
N GLY A 153 -22.35 2.87 -1.34
CA GLY A 153 -21.49 3.88 -1.96
C GLY A 153 -21.16 3.55 -3.40
N LEU A 154 -21.16 4.56 -4.24
CA LEU A 154 -20.68 4.48 -5.62
C LEU A 154 -19.63 5.56 -5.84
N SER A 155 -18.51 5.18 -6.47
CA SER A 155 -17.43 6.11 -6.74
C SER A 155 -17.05 6.10 -8.21
N TYR A 156 -16.78 7.29 -8.72
CA TYR A 156 -15.98 7.51 -9.91
C TYR A 156 -14.53 7.76 -9.52
N ILE A 157 -13.59 7.18 -10.26
CA ILE A 157 -12.16 7.27 -9.97
C ILE A 157 -11.44 7.87 -11.18
N TYR A 158 -10.70 8.91 -10.91
CA TYR A 158 -9.82 9.60 -11.85
C TYR A 158 -8.38 9.11 -11.58
N GLY A 159 -7.89 8.21 -12.42
CA GLY A 159 -6.58 7.57 -12.25
C GLY A 159 -5.45 8.44 -12.77
N ASN A 160 -4.45 8.70 -11.93
CA ASN A 160 -3.29 9.51 -12.29
C ASN A 160 -2.09 8.63 -12.65
N HIS A 161 -1.59 7.85 -11.70
CA HIS A 161 -0.39 7.04 -11.89
C HIS A 161 -0.55 5.64 -11.33
N ASN A 162 -0.01 4.67 -12.06
CA ASN A 162 0.16 3.30 -11.60
C ASN A 162 1.55 2.79 -11.97
N LEU A 163 2.16 2.11 -11.02
CA LEU A 163 3.28 1.20 -11.25
C LEU A 163 2.93 -0.13 -10.57
N THR A 164 2.86 -1.20 -11.34
CA THR A 164 2.73 -2.55 -10.82
C THR A 164 3.86 -3.39 -11.38
N LEU A 165 4.73 -3.90 -10.51
CA LEU A 165 5.84 -4.78 -10.84
C LEU A 165 5.64 -6.12 -10.15
N ILE A 166 5.83 -7.22 -10.89
CA ILE A 166 5.70 -8.58 -10.40
C ILE A 166 6.92 -9.36 -10.88
N SER A 167 7.74 -9.81 -9.93
CA SER A 167 8.84 -10.75 -10.22
C SER A 167 8.33 -12.17 -10.09
N LYS A 168 8.54 -12.99 -11.13
CA LYS A 168 8.27 -14.44 -11.12
C LYS A 168 9.53 -15.25 -10.89
N ARG A 169 10.66 -14.72 -11.31
CA ARG A 169 12.00 -15.24 -11.09
C ARG A 169 12.93 -14.08 -10.81
N GLY A 170 13.83 -14.25 -9.88
CA GLY A 170 14.87 -13.26 -9.60
C GLY A 170 15.95 -13.92 -8.78
N SER A 171 17.19 -13.85 -9.24
CA SER A 171 18.35 -14.31 -8.49
C SER A 171 19.64 -13.66 -8.97
N ILE A 172 20.57 -13.51 -8.04
CA ILE A 172 21.96 -13.14 -8.31
C ILE A 172 22.86 -14.17 -7.64
N TYR A 173 23.88 -14.61 -8.37
CA TYR A 173 24.99 -15.41 -7.84
C TYR A 173 26.28 -14.62 -8.06
N THR A 174 27.11 -14.54 -7.04
CA THR A 174 28.42 -13.90 -7.07
C THR A 174 29.49 -14.99 -7.03
N ALA A 175 30.30 -15.06 -8.07
CA ALA A 175 31.42 -16.01 -8.13
C ALA A 175 32.51 -15.67 -7.10
N PRO A 176 33.39 -16.65 -6.74
CA PRO A 176 34.54 -16.41 -5.88
C PRO A 176 35.38 -15.23 -6.39
N ASN A 177 35.87 -14.39 -5.48
CA ASN A 177 36.64 -13.18 -5.77
C ASN A 177 35.94 -12.20 -6.72
N GLY A 178 34.61 -12.34 -6.91
CA GLY A 178 33.86 -11.46 -7.80
C GLY A 178 34.18 -11.63 -9.28
N GLU A 179 34.68 -12.76 -9.72
CA GLU A 179 35.09 -13.02 -11.11
C GLU A 179 33.95 -12.79 -12.11
N TYR A 180 32.72 -13.15 -11.72
CA TYR A 180 31.49 -12.89 -12.50
C TYR A 180 30.25 -12.83 -11.62
N LEU A 181 29.18 -12.32 -12.19
CA LEU A 181 27.85 -12.33 -11.60
C LEU A 181 26.89 -13.05 -12.55
N ASP A 182 26.20 -14.09 -12.07
CA ASP A 182 25.08 -14.67 -12.80
C ASP A 182 23.79 -14.02 -12.36
N LEU A 183 23.09 -13.39 -13.28
CA LEU A 183 21.80 -12.76 -13.06
C LEU A 183 20.70 -13.53 -13.81
N SER A 184 19.58 -13.75 -13.13
CA SER A 184 18.40 -14.37 -13.74
C SER A 184 17.16 -13.69 -13.22
N TYR A 185 16.31 -13.20 -14.13
CA TYR A 185 15.07 -12.51 -13.76
C TYR A 185 13.96 -12.75 -14.81
N ASP A 186 12.71 -12.76 -14.33
CA ASP A 186 11.47 -12.73 -15.11
C ASP A 186 10.56 -11.72 -14.39
N ILE A 187 10.47 -10.52 -14.96
CA ILE A 187 9.76 -9.39 -14.37
C ILE A 187 8.70 -8.94 -15.36
N ASN A 188 7.49 -8.73 -14.85
CA ASN A 188 6.41 -8.11 -15.58
C ASN A 188 6.01 -6.80 -14.88
N SER A 189 6.10 -5.70 -15.60
CA SER A 189 5.77 -4.37 -15.09
C SER A 189 4.69 -3.72 -15.94
N PHE A 190 3.73 -3.07 -15.28
CA PHE A 190 2.68 -2.26 -15.87
C PHE A 190 2.82 -0.86 -15.33
N VAL A 191 2.99 0.10 -16.23
CA VAL A 191 3.28 1.50 -15.89
C VAL A 191 2.36 2.40 -16.70
N THR A 192 1.81 3.41 -16.07
CA THR A 192 1.11 4.48 -16.79
C THR A 192 2.11 5.37 -17.52
N ASP A 193 1.62 6.24 -18.39
CA ASP A 193 2.46 7.18 -19.12
C ASP A 193 3.42 7.93 -18.17
N THR A 194 4.71 7.85 -18.45
CA THR A 194 5.78 8.50 -17.68
C THR A 194 6.27 9.79 -18.32
N SER A 195 5.76 10.15 -19.50
CA SER A 195 6.15 11.38 -20.21
C SER A 195 5.65 12.65 -19.49
N ASN A 196 4.57 12.52 -18.71
CA ASN A 196 4.05 13.58 -17.87
C ASN A 196 3.86 13.08 -16.43
N LEU A 197 4.68 13.63 -15.53
CA LEU A 197 4.64 13.29 -14.09
C LEU A 197 3.77 14.27 -13.28
N SER A 198 2.90 15.04 -13.93
CA SER A 198 1.97 15.91 -13.22
C SER A 198 1.13 15.09 -12.24
N PRO A 199 1.01 15.54 -10.97
CA PRO A 199 0.24 14.81 -9.96
C PRO A 199 -1.25 14.64 -10.29
N PHE A 200 -1.78 15.43 -11.23
CA PHE A 200 -3.18 15.40 -11.66
C PHE A 200 -3.34 14.95 -13.12
N GLU A 201 -2.32 14.32 -13.70
CA GLU A 201 -2.42 13.76 -15.05
C GLU A 201 -3.50 12.69 -15.12
N HIS A 202 -4.28 12.70 -16.21
CA HIS A 202 -5.36 11.73 -16.42
C HIS A 202 -4.86 10.55 -17.26
N ASN A 203 -4.61 9.44 -16.60
CA ASN A 203 -4.14 8.21 -17.24
C ASN A 203 -5.14 7.05 -17.16
N GLY A 204 -6.27 7.21 -16.48
CA GLY A 204 -7.25 6.15 -16.37
C GLY A 204 -8.56 6.54 -15.72
N ASN A 205 -9.58 5.71 -15.93
CA ASN A 205 -10.90 5.86 -15.33
C ASN A 205 -11.29 4.59 -14.58
N GLY A 206 -11.93 4.76 -13.43
CA GLY A 206 -12.35 3.65 -12.61
C GLY A 206 -13.67 3.85 -11.92
N ILE A 207 -14.12 2.75 -11.33
CA ILE A 207 -15.32 2.73 -10.50
C ILE A 207 -15.07 1.89 -9.25
N SER A 208 -15.73 2.24 -8.15
CA SER A 208 -15.79 1.36 -6.97
C SER A 208 -17.16 1.40 -6.31
N VAL A 209 -17.41 0.36 -5.51
CA VAL A 209 -18.64 0.18 -4.74
C VAL A 209 -18.28 -0.03 -3.29
N ASP A 210 -19.04 0.62 -2.40
CA ASP A 210 -19.01 0.37 -0.96
C ASP A 210 -20.34 -0.25 -0.54
N LEU A 211 -20.27 -1.26 0.33
CA LEU A 211 -21.42 -1.88 0.94
C LEU A 211 -21.20 -1.94 2.45
N THR A 212 -22.17 -1.47 3.22
CA THR A 212 -22.15 -1.59 4.68
C THR A 212 -23.46 -2.12 5.19
N GLY A 213 -23.41 -2.90 6.27
CA GLY A 213 -24.56 -3.42 6.96
C GLY A 213 -24.36 -3.35 8.46
N SER A 214 -25.36 -2.97 9.21
CA SER A 214 -25.34 -2.97 10.67
C SER A 214 -26.57 -3.64 11.25
N LEU A 215 -26.39 -4.36 12.36
CA LEU A 215 -27.46 -4.99 13.11
C LEU A 215 -27.23 -4.79 14.61
N THR A 216 -28.23 -4.21 15.28
CA THR A 216 -28.20 -4.00 16.73
C THR A 216 -29.10 -5.03 17.42
N PHE A 217 -28.55 -5.81 18.35
CA PHE A 217 -29.27 -6.81 19.12
C PHE A 217 -28.82 -6.75 20.58
N PHE A 218 -29.77 -6.61 21.47
CA PHE A 218 -29.52 -6.33 22.89
C PHE A 218 -28.56 -5.10 23.03
N ASN A 219 -27.40 -5.30 23.65
CA ASN A 219 -26.39 -4.25 23.86
C ASN A 219 -25.20 -4.42 22.90
N HIS A 220 -25.36 -5.19 21.81
CA HIS A 220 -24.30 -5.43 20.81
C HIS A 220 -24.71 -4.84 19.47
N LYS A 221 -23.72 -4.30 18.74
CA LYS A 221 -23.87 -3.88 17.36
C LYS A 221 -22.89 -4.67 16.50
N LEU A 222 -23.42 -5.38 15.51
CA LEU A 222 -22.66 -6.05 14.47
C LEU A 222 -22.60 -5.12 13.26
N ASP A 223 -21.41 -4.79 12.77
CA ASP A 223 -21.20 -4.07 11.52
C ASP A 223 -20.41 -4.95 10.54
N LEU A 224 -20.88 -5.00 9.30
CA LEU A 224 -20.23 -5.64 8.15
C LEU A 224 -19.92 -4.58 7.11
N TYR A 225 -18.77 -4.66 6.44
CA TYR A 225 -18.44 -3.71 5.40
C TYR A 225 -17.54 -4.31 4.32
N ILE A 226 -17.75 -3.81 3.11
CA ILE A 226 -16.88 -3.93 1.94
C ILE A 226 -16.72 -2.51 1.41
N LEU A 227 -15.49 -1.98 1.40
CA LEU A 227 -15.19 -0.63 0.97
C LEU A 227 -14.23 -0.65 -0.21
N ASP A 228 -14.42 0.29 -1.14
CA ASP A 228 -13.57 0.50 -2.31
C ASP A 228 -13.39 -0.76 -3.18
N PHE A 229 -14.44 -1.57 -3.30
CA PHE A 229 -14.42 -2.73 -4.19
C PHE A 229 -14.55 -2.29 -5.64
N GLY A 230 -13.41 -2.17 -6.33
CA GLY A 230 -13.37 -1.56 -7.64
C GLY A 230 -12.04 -1.71 -8.38
N TYR A 231 -11.94 -0.99 -9.50
CA TYR A 231 -10.79 -1.04 -10.38
C TYR A 231 -10.61 0.27 -11.15
N ILE A 232 -9.43 0.44 -11.73
CA ILE A 232 -9.08 1.50 -12.67
C ILE A 232 -8.68 0.86 -13.99
N ASN A 233 -9.26 1.31 -15.10
CA ASN A 233 -8.80 1.00 -16.45
C ASN A 233 -7.83 2.11 -16.88
N TRP A 234 -6.59 1.73 -17.16
CA TRP A 234 -5.54 2.63 -17.61
C TRP A 234 -5.56 2.76 -19.13
N ASN A 235 -5.20 3.93 -19.65
CA ASN A 235 -5.31 4.28 -21.05
C ASN A 235 -4.26 3.58 -21.95
N ASN A 236 -4.31 3.83 -23.26
CA ASN A 236 -3.42 3.21 -24.26
C ASN A 236 -1.99 3.73 -24.22
N ASN A 237 -1.71 4.86 -23.54
CA ASN A 237 -0.36 5.37 -23.35
C ASN A 237 0.38 4.61 -22.25
N SER A 238 -0.34 3.75 -21.55
CA SER A 238 0.24 2.85 -20.56
C SER A 238 1.08 1.77 -21.24
N GLN A 239 2.07 1.28 -20.50
CA GLN A 239 3.04 0.33 -21.02
C GLN A 239 3.01 -0.96 -20.20
N ASN A 240 3.13 -2.08 -20.91
CA ASN A 240 3.50 -3.36 -20.33
C ASN A 240 4.93 -3.66 -20.74
N ILE A 241 5.80 -3.77 -19.75
CA ILE A 241 7.23 -4.05 -19.90
C ILE A 241 7.47 -5.45 -19.36
N PHE A 242 7.88 -6.35 -20.23
CA PHE A 242 8.22 -7.72 -19.89
C PHE A 242 9.69 -7.96 -20.15
N VAL A 243 10.39 -8.42 -19.13
CA VAL A 243 11.81 -8.73 -19.19
C VAL A 243 12.03 -10.14 -18.65
N ASP A 244 12.56 -11.03 -19.47
CA ASP A 244 12.90 -12.41 -19.11
C ASP A 244 14.31 -12.68 -19.63
N SER A 245 15.29 -12.70 -18.74
CA SER A 245 16.71 -12.84 -19.11
C SER A 245 17.48 -13.67 -18.10
N THR A 246 18.52 -14.27 -18.58
CA THR A 246 19.58 -14.92 -17.79
C THR A 246 20.91 -14.63 -18.45
N PHE A 247 21.81 -13.97 -17.76
CA PHE A 247 23.12 -13.62 -18.29
C PHE A 247 24.21 -13.63 -17.23
N THR A 248 25.44 -13.80 -17.68
CA THR A 248 26.63 -13.70 -16.85
C THR A 248 27.33 -12.38 -17.14
N PHE A 249 27.49 -11.56 -16.11
CA PHE A 249 28.23 -10.31 -16.17
C PHE A 249 29.68 -10.55 -15.70
N ASN A 250 30.65 -10.47 -16.62
CA ASN A 250 32.07 -10.73 -16.36
C ASN A 250 32.86 -9.48 -15.95
N GLY A 251 32.18 -8.41 -15.56
CA GLY A 251 32.81 -7.13 -15.23
C GLY A 251 32.97 -6.22 -16.45
N ILE A 252 33.56 -5.06 -16.22
CA ILE A 252 33.88 -4.06 -17.25
C ILE A 252 35.40 -4.05 -17.39
N GLU A 253 35.89 -4.27 -18.61
CA GLU A 253 37.32 -4.18 -18.91
C GLU A 253 37.73 -2.69 -18.96
N VAL A 254 38.61 -2.31 -18.05
CA VAL A 254 39.19 -0.96 -18.02
C VAL A 254 40.63 -1.05 -18.47
N ASN A 255 40.86 -0.70 -19.73
CA ASN A 255 42.21 -0.76 -20.34
C ASN A 255 43.20 0.23 -19.72
N ASN A 256 42.71 1.37 -19.22
CA ASN A 256 43.51 2.36 -18.54
C ASN A 256 42.72 3.03 -17.43
N ILE A 257 43.18 2.87 -16.19
CA ILE A 257 42.51 3.41 -15.00
C ILE A 257 42.49 4.96 -14.97
N PHE A 258 43.40 5.61 -15.72
CA PHE A 258 43.44 7.07 -15.80
C PHE A 258 42.46 7.67 -16.84
N ASP A 259 41.91 6.82 -17.73
CA ASP A 259 40.89 7.20 -18.72
C ASP A 259 39.48 6.84 -18.26
N PHE A 260 39.31 6.49 -16.97
CA PHE A 260 38.02 6.15 -16.37
C PHE A 260 37.12 7.40 -16.33
N ASN A 261 36.10 7.41 -17.16
CA ASN A 261 35.09 8.46 -17.17
C ASN A 261 33.69 7.88 -16.83
N ASP A 262 32.75 8.74 -16.41
CA ASP A 262 31.43 8.35 -15.95
C ASP A 262 30.61 7.58 -17.01
N SER A 263 30.95 7.74 -18.30
CA SER A 263 30.23 7.01 -19.39
C SER A 263 30.47 5.50 -19.38
N ILE A 264 31.54 5.01 -18.76
CA ILE A 264 31.82 3.56 -18.62
C ILE A 264 30.88 2.94 -17.58
N LEU A 265 30.41 3.74 -16.63
CA LEU A 265 29.49 3.33 -15.57
C LEU A 265 28.01 3.62 -15.90
N GLU A 266 27.69 4.09 -17.09
CA GLU A 266 26.29 4.27 -17.49
C GLU A 266 25.59 2.90 -17.52
N ILE A 267 24.78 2.67 -16.49
CA ILE A 267 24.00 1.43 -16.31
C ILE A 267 23.11 1.16 -17.53
N SER A 268 22.65 2.22 -18.23
CA SER A 268 21.90 2.13 -19.48
C SER A 268 22.64 1.33 -20.56
N ASN A 269 23.93 1.59 -20.75
CA ASN A 269 24.75 0.90 -21.78
C ASN A 269 24.98 -0.57 -21.44
N ILE A 270 25.04 -0.92 -20.15
CA ILE A 270 25.16 -2.29 -19.67
C ILE A 270 23.84 -3.03 -19.83
N VAL A 271 22.74 -2.38 -19.45
CA VAL A 271 21.38 -2.95 -19.54
C VAL A 271 20.98 -3.19 -21.00
N ASP A 272 21.20 -2.21 -21.89
CA ASP A 272 20.86 -2.32 -23.32
C ASP A 272 21.60 -3.45 -24.03
N GLN A 273 22.78 -3.81 -23.57
CA GLN A 273 23.59 -4.88 -24.14
C GLN A 273 23.05 -6.29 -23.79
N TYR A 274 22.35 -6.43 -22.65
CA TYR A 274 21.94 -7.73 -22.09
C TYR A 274 20.42 -7.93 -22.01
N ASP A 275 19.59 -6.90 -22.28
CA ASP A 275 18.15 -6.98 -22.08
C ASP A 275 17.35 -7.13 -23.37
N ASN A 276 16.61 -8.24 -23.45
CA ASN A 276 15.47 -8.39 -24.35
C ASN A 276 14.24 -7.71 -23.71
N ILE A 277 14.22 -6.38 -23.70
CA ILE A 277 13.09 -5.60 -23.18
C ILE A 277 11.96 -5.62 -24.20
N ASN A 278 10.88 -6.34 -23.89
CA ASN A 278 9.66 -6.28 -24.66
C ASN A 278 8.72 -5.24 -24.08
N GLN A 279 8.73 -4.05 -24.63
CA GLN A 279 7.84 -2.95 -24.27
C GLN A 279 6.68 -2.85 -25.25
N ARG A 280 5.45 -2.83 -24.75
CA ARG A 280 4.24 -2.68 -25.56
C ARG A 280 3.30 -1.68 -24.93
N ASN A 281 2.83 -0.72 -25.71
CA ASN A 281 1.72 0.12 -25.29
C ASN A 281 0.46 -0.74 -25.19
N SER A 282 -0.20 -0.73 -24.04
CA SER A 282 -1.41 -1.51 -23.83
C SER A 282 -2.25 -0.95 -22.69
N THR A 283 -3.56 -0.98 -22.88
CA THR A 283 -4.48 -0.76 -21.76
C THR A 283 -4.32 -1.89 -20.74
N PHE A 284 -4.44 -1.55 -19.49
CA PHE A 284 -4.51 -2.57 -18.42
C PHE A 284 -5.48 -2.14 -17.32
N LYS A 285 -5.84 -3.09 -16.46
CA LYS A 285 -6.75 -2.88 -15.35
C LYS A 285 -6.05 -3.17 -14.03
N SER A 286 -6.01 -2.20 -13.11
CA SER A 286 -5.58 -2.43 -11.73
C SER A 286 -6.78 -2.41 -10.77
N TYR A 287 -6.73 -3.25 -9.74
CA TYR A 287 -7.76 -3.29 -8.70
C TYR A 287 -7.38 -2.39 -7.53
N LEU A 288 -8.38 -1.74 -6.95
CA LEU A 288 -8.19 -0.99 -5.72
C LEU A 288 -7.92 -1.93 -4.54
N CYS A 289 -7.30 -1.41 -3.51
CA CYS A 289 -7.12 -2.12 -2.25
C CYS A 289 -8.42 -2.08 -1.45
N SER A 290 -9.31 -3.04 -1.73
CA SER A 290 -10.62 -3.13 -1.09
C SER A 290 -10.48 -3.57 0.37
N ASN A 291 -11.24 -2.95 1.25
CA ASN A 291 -11.24 -3.22 2.68
C ASN A 291 -12.51 -4.00 3.06
N ILE A 292 -12.37 -5.19 3.62
CA ILE A 292 -13.48 -6.09 3.95
C ILE A 292 -13.39 -6.45 5.42
N GLY A 293 -14.46 -6.24 6.17
CA GLY A 293 -14.40 -6.54 7.58
C GLY A 293 -15.73 -6.73 8.28
N VAL A 294 -15.59 -7.19 9.51
CA VAL A 294 -16.67 -7.37 10.48
C VAL A 294 -16.22 -6.84 11.84
N LYS A 295 -17.09 -6.15 12.53
CA LYS A 295 -16.84 -5.75 13.91
C LYS A 295 -18.09 -5.95 14.77
N ILE A 296 -17.87 -6.33 16.01
CA ILE A 296 -18.90 -6.45 17.05
C ILE A 296 -18.55 -5.49 18.16
N SER A 297 -19.43 -4.56 18.43
CA SER A 297 -19.27 -3.54 19.46
C SER A 297 -20.28 -3.78 20.58
N LYS A 298 -19.85 -3.58 21.82
CA LYS A 298 -20.70 -3.69 23.01
C LYS A 298 -20.63 -2.41 23.81
N GLN A 299 -21.77 -1.78 24.08
CA GLN A 299 -21.86 -0.65 24.99
C GLN A 299 -21.64 -1.13 26.43
N VAL A 300 -20.70 -0.52 27.13
CA VAL A 300 -20.42 -0.84 28.53
C VAL A 300 -21.19 0.14 29.42
N LYS A 301 -21.96 -0.42 30.38
CA LYS A 301 -22.70 0.41 31.37
C LYS A 301 -21.75 0.92 32.47
N ASN A 302 -20.75 1.71 32.12
CA ASN A 302 -19.79 2.29 33.06
C ASN A 302 -19.50 3.73 32.66
N LYS A 303 -19.40 4.64 33.63
CA LYS A 303 -19.10 6.06 33.37
C LYS A 303 -17.71 6.33 32.78
N ARG A 304 -16.76 5.40 32.94
CA ARG A 304 -15.37 5.53 32.45
C ARG A 304 -15.11 4.76 31.15
N PHE A 305 -15.94 3.74 30.84
CA PHE A 305 -15.77 2.92 29.65
C PHE A 305 -17.01 3.08 28.76
N GLY A 306 -16.81 3.53 27.52
CA GLY A 306 -17.89 3.73 26.56
C GLY A 306 -18.21 2.42 25.82
N MET A 307 -17.40 2.01 24.92
CA MET A 307 -17.64 0.90 24.01
C MET A 307 -16.43 -0.01 23.94
N ILE A 308 -16.65 -1.34 23.90
CA ILE A 308 -15.63 -2.33 23.55
C ILE A 308 -15.96 -2.86 22.17
N THR A 309 -14.99 -2.89 21.26
CA THR A 309 -15.16 -3.38 19.91
C THR A 309 -14.14 -4.48 19.61
N TYR A 310 -14.62 -5.59 19.09
CA TYR A 310 -13.85 -6.67 18.50
C TYR A 310 -14.01 -6.62 16.99
N GLY A 311 -12.91 -6.64 16.26
CA GLY A 311 -12.98 -6.56 14.80
C GLY A 311 -12.03 -7.52 14.11
N LEU A 312 -12.45 -7.92 12.92
CA LEU A 312 -11.68 -8.64 11.94
C LEU A 312 -11.73 -7.83 10.64
N ASN A 313 -10.57 -7.55 10.08
CA ASN A 313 -10.42 -6.86 8.82
C ASN A 313 -9.51 -7.66 7.88
N SER A 314 -9.76 -7.58 6.59
CA SER A 314 -8.94 -8.15 5.54
C SER A 314 -8.92 -7.20 4.34
N LYS A 315 -7.86 -7.28 3.55
CA LYS A 315 -7.75 -6.51 2.30
C LYS A 315 -7.78 -7.45 1.09
N TRP A 316 -8.42 -6.99 0.04
CA TRP A 316 -8.51 -7.70 -1.22
C TRP A 316 -7.94 -6.84 -2.34
N GLN A 317 -6.88 -7.33 -2.99
CA GLN A 317 -6.24 -6.65 -4.11
C GLN A 317 -5.51 -7.65 -4.99
N PRO A 318 -6.16 -8.23 -6.01
CA PRO A 318 -5.51 -9.15 -6.93
C PRO A 318 -4.48 -8.42 -7.80
N TYR A 319 -3.49 -9.16 -8.29
CA TYR A 319 -2.64 -8.68 -9.38
C TYR A 319 -3.44 -8.52 -10.67
N LEU A 320 -2.85 -7.77 -11.59
CA LEU A 320 -3.39 -7.51 -12.91
C LEU A 320 -3.72 -8.81 -13.65
N ASP A 321 -4.93 -8.90 -14.15
CA ASP A 321 -5.37 -9.98 -15.01
C ASP A 321 -6.57 -9.51 -15.85
N ASN A 322 -6.48 -9.63 -17.17
CA ASN A 322 -7.56 -9.30 -18.10
C ASN A 322 -8.70 -10.33 -18.12
N LYS A 323 -8.62 -11.41 -17.32
CA LYS A 323 -9.64 -12.46 -17.27
C LYS A 323 -10.81 -12.07 -16.35
N LYS A 324 -12.00 -12.62 -16.64
CA LYS A 324 -13.22 -12.43 -15.85
C LYS A 324 -13.02 -12.83 -14.37
N LEU A 325 -13.76 -12.20 -13.48
CA LEU A 325 -13.77 -12.53 -12.06
C LEU A 325 -14.21 -14.00 -11.86
N SER A 326 -13.43 -14.80 -11.16
CA SER A 326 -13.71 -16.20 -10.84
C SER A 326 -13.47 -16.44 -9.35
N PHE A 327 -14.01 -17.53 -8.80
CA PHE A 327 -13.82 -17.86 -7.39
C PHE A 327 -12.33 -18.02 -7.01
N LYS A 328 -11.53 -18.61 -7.93
CA LYS A 328 -10.07 -18.70 -7.78
C LYS A 328 -9.41 -17.32 -7.67
N LYS A 329 -9.88 -16.36 -8.45
CA LYS A 329 -9.38 -14.98 -8.47
C LYS A 329 -9.74 -14.21 -7.20
N ILE A 330 -10.95 -14.44 -6.66
CA ILE A 330 -11.35 -13.86 -5.37
C ILE A 330 -10.38 -14.31 -4.27
N ARG A 331 -10.12 -15.61 -4.16
CA ARG A 331 -9.16 -16.16 -3.18
C ARG A 331 -7.73 -15.61 -3.40
N GLN A 332 -7.30 -15.51 -4.65
CA GLN A 332 -5.98 -14.92 -4.98
C GLN A 332 -5.87 -13.48 -4.54
N GLY A 333 -6.93 -12.67 -4.67
CA GLY A 333 -6.93 -11.26 -4.27
C GLY A 333 -6.60 -11.05 -2.79
N PHE A 334 -7.07 -11.91 -1.92
CA PHE A 334 -6.68 -11.88 -0.49
C PHE A 334 -5.20 -12.21 -0.30
N LYS A 335 -4.71 -13.26 -0.95
CA LYS A 335 -3.30 -13.65 -0.85
C LYS A 335 -2.36 -12.58 -1.44
N GLN A 336 -2.77 -11.97 -2.55
CA GLN A 336 -1.96 -11.01 -3.30
C GLN A 336 -2.01 -9.60 -2.72
N SER A 337 -2.89 -9.32 -1.75
CA SER A 337 -2.94 -8.03 -1.05
C SER A 337 -1.72 -7.80 -0.13
N ASN A 338 -0.91 -8.83 0.13
CA ASN A 338 0.16 -8.84 1.12
C ASN A 338 -0.32 -8.52 2.55
N TYR A 339 -1.60 -8.76 2.83
CA TYR A 339 -2.25 -8.41 4.09
C TYR A 339 -2.82 -9.65 4.74
N SER A 340 -2.32 -10.00 5.92
CA SER A 340 -2.87 -11.07 6.76
C SER A 340 -4.16 -10.61 7.44
N PRO A 341 -5.11 -11.51 7.75
CA PRO A 341 -6.29 -11.13 8.51
C PRO A 341 -5.91 -10.37 9.79
N PHE A 342 -6.54 -9.22 9.98
CA PHE A 342 -6.22 -8.29 11.04
C PHE A 342 -7.28 -8.34 12.14
N TYR A 343 -6.92 -8.89 13.28
CA TYR A 343 -7.76 -8.99 14.46
C TYR A 343 -7.46 -7.85 15.41
N TYR A 344 -8.47 -7.20 15.95
CA TYR A 344 -8.25 -6.12 16.90
C TYR A 344 -9.32 -6.05 17.98
N VAL A 345 -8.91 -5.50 19.11
CA VAL A 345 -9.79 -5.13 20.20
C VAL A 345 -9.53 -3.68 20.54
N THR A 346 -10.58 -2.88 20.63
CA THR A 346 -10.52 -1.52 21.13
C THR A 346 -11.43 -1.34 22.31
N THR A 347 -11.08 -0.44 23.22
CA THR A 347 -11.97 0.02 24.27
C THR A 347 -11.97 1.53 24.32
N GLU A 348 -13.14 2.13 24.44
CA GLU A 348 -13.27 3.57 24.61
C GLU A 348 -13.18 3.92 26.11
N ILE A 349 -12.23 4.77 26.46
CA ILE A 349 -12.06 5.31 27.81
C ILE A 349 -12.51 6.76 27.79
N ILE A 350 -13.58 7.06 28.50
CA ILE A 350 -14.20 8.38 28.52
C ILE A 350 -13.76 9.13 29.77
N THR A 351 -13.22 10.33 29.57
CA THR A 351 -13.01 11.33 30.62
C THR A 351 -13.95 12.52 30.37
N ASN A 352 -14.05 13.45 31.29
CA ASN A 352 -14.97 14.59 31.17
C ASN A 352 -14.78 15.43 29.88
N LYS A 353 -13.61 15.39 29.24
CA LYS A 353 -13.26 16.23 28.08
C LYS A 353 -12.60 15.46 26.94
N ILE A 354 -12.16 14.23 27.14
CA ILE A 354 -11.34 13.48 26.20
C ILE A 354 -11.84 12.04 26.15
N SER A 355 -11.97 11.49 24.96
CA SER A 355 -12.13 10.05 24.71
C SER A 355 -10.82 9.49 24.17
N ILE A 356 -10.34 8.42 24.79
CA ILE A 356 -9.12 7.70 24.38
C ILE A 356 -9.55 6.29 23.94
N ILE A 357 -9.09 5.86 22.76
CA ILE A 357 -9.44 4.55 22.20
C ILE A 357 -8.16 3.74 22.00
N PRO A 358 -7.62 3.11 23.05
CA PRO A 358 -6.52 2.17 22.88
C PRO A 358 -6.95 0.98 22.04
N LYS A 359 -6.00 0.46 21.24
CA LYS A 359 -6.19 -0.66 20.33
C LYS A 359 -5.07 -1.68 20.53
N ILE A 360 -5.45 -2.93 20.68
CA ILE A 360 -4.55 -4.09 20.60
C ILE A 360 -4.93 -4.84 19.34
N ALA A 361 -3.93 -5.22 18.54
CA ALA A 361 -4.19 -5.84 17.25
C ALA A 361 -3.10 -6.86 16.89
N TYR A 362 -3.46 -7.81 16.04
CA TYR A 362 -2.57 -8.81 15.47
C TYR A 362 -2.88 -9.03 13.99
N GLY A 363 -1.87 -9.24 13.15
CA GLY A 363 -2.01 -9.44 11.71
C GLY A 363 -1.75 -8.15 10.92
N GLY A 364 -2.37 -8.02 9.75
CA GLY A 364 -2.16 -6.91 8.84
C GLY A 364 -0.89 -7.08 8.00
N TYR A 365 -0.21 -6.00 7.70
CA TYR A 365 1.06 -6.02 6.96
C TYR A 365 2.26 -6.38 7.85
N ASN A 366 2.10 -6.30 9.13
CA ASN A 366 3.20 -6.51 10.10
C ASN A 366 3.28 -7.96 10.62
N GLU A 367 2.20 -8.73 10.56
CA GLU A 367 2.06 -10.11 11.04
C GLU A 367 2.45 -10.36 12.52
N ASN A 368 2.74 -9.30 13.28
CA ASN A 368 3.16 -9.31 14.68
C ASN A 368 2.23 -8.45 15.55
N PHE A 369 2.33 -8.63 16.87
CA PHE A 369 1.65 -7.77 17.87
C PHE A 369 2.29 -6.40 17.95
#